data_9af176d75de30ba620cadeace9218b9e
#
_entry.id   9af176d75de30ba620cadeace9218b9e
#
_cell.length_a   1.000
_cell.length_b   1.000
_cell.length_c   1.000
_cell.angle_alpha   90.00
_cell.angle_beta   90.00
_cell.angle_gamma   90.00
#
_symmetry.space_group_name_H-M   'P 1'
#
loop_
_entity.id
_entity.type
_entity.pdbx_description
1 polymer ?
#
loop_
_entity_poly.entity_id
_entity_poly.type
_entity_poly.pdbx_seq_one_letter_code
_entity_poly.pdbx_strand_id
1 'polypeptide(L)'
;MCRLIPFGVLDGRDIPLIELSDGRCAVELLPYGAAIRALRVPDREGRMTDICLGYDDVESYRTLDACLGGTIGRCANRIGGAQFTIDGTTYHVTANEGENCLHGGVEGFHKKLWDFTCAENAVTFTYTSPDGEEGFPGTVRVEVTYRLADGTLTIEYRAAAEKDTVVNLTNHAYFNLGGHDSGEVGGHVLTVRADRYTPTDSGNVPTGMLASVEGTLLDLRTSTALESRLHDGAFNGGRGYDHNYVLSGGEQLASELWCPATGIALAMTTSMEGMQLYTAGWLTERVGKDGAVYGPAQGVCLETQHFPNAVNCPAFPSPILRSGETLRQWTTFRFFTR
;
A
#
# COMPACT_ATOMS: atom_id res chain seq x y z
N MET A 1 -2.31 -18.72 -14.75
CA MET A 1 -1.76 -18.42 -16.10
C MET A 1 -1.72 -16.90 -16.25
N CYS A 2 -0.63 -16.35 -16.79
CA CYS A 2 -0.49 -14.90 -17.05
C CYS A 2 -1.08 -14.57 -18.43
N ARG A 3 -1.98 -13.58 -18.51
CA ARG A 3 -2.59 -13.11 -19.75
C ARG A 3 -2.35 -11.60 -19.90
N LEU A 4 -1.92 -11.19 -21.11
CA LEU A 4 -1.73 -9.78 -21.44
C LEU A 4 -2.95 -9.27 -22.21
N ILE A 5 -3.51 -8.14 -21.79
CA ILE A 5 -4.67 -7.50 -22.39
C ILE A 5 -4.27 -6.05 -22.73
N PRO A 6 -4.55 -5.52 -23.92
CA PRO A 6 -4.32 -4.10 -24.20
C PRO A 6 -5.06 -3.20 -23.18
N PHE A 7 -4.35 -2.21 -22.62
CA PHE A 7 -4.96 -1.30 -21.65
C PHE A 7 -4.85 0.17 -22.07
N GLY A 8 -3.81 0.55 -22.79
CA GLY A 8 -3.64 1.91 -23.29
C GLY A 8 -2.27 2.16 -23.83
N VAL A 9 -1.97 3.43 -24.07
CA VAL A 9 -0.67 3.90 -24.54
C VAL A 9 -0.19 5.01 -23.62
N LEU A 10 1.06 4.94 -23.17
CA LEU A 10 1.70 5.97 -22.37
C LEU A 10 3.02 6.36 -23.03
N ASP A 11 3.19 7.64 -23.39
CA ASP A 11 4.39 8.18 -24.05
C ASP A 11 4.82 7.36 -25.29
N GLY A 12 3.83 6.90 -26.08
CA GLY A 12 4.04 6.10 -27.30
C GLY A 12 4.38 4.64 -27.05
N ARG A 13 4.29 4.13 -25.82
CA ARG A 13 4.47 2.73 -25.44
C ARG A 13 3.13 2.09 -25.14
N ASP A 14 2.89 0.91 -25.70
CA ASP A 14 1.74 0.08 -25.35
C ASP A 14 1.86 -0.38 -23.90
N ILE A 15 0.83 -0.13 -23.11
CA ILE A 15 0.72 -0.57 -21.72
C ILE A 15 -0.27 -1.72 -21.65
N PRO A 16 0.18 -2.93 -21.34
CA PRO A 16 -0.70 -4.06 -21.12
C PRO A 16 -1.28 -4.04 -19.70
N LEU A 17 -2.49 -4.55 -19.57
CA LEU A 17 -2.99 -5.10 -18.33
C LEU A 17 -2.51 -6.54 -18.21
N ILE A 18 -1.98 -6.92 -17.07
CA ILE A 18 -1.44 -8.26 -16.82
C ILE A 18 -2.38 -8.97 -15.86
N GLU A 19 -3.13 -9.94 -16.35
CA GLU A 19 -4.04 -10.73 -15.52
C GLU A 19 -3.38 -12.03 -15.06
N LEU A 20 -3.42 -12.27 -13.74
CA LEU A 20 -3.15 -13.57 -13.14
C LEU A 20 -4.46 -14.15 -12.61
N SER A 21 -4.68 -15.46 -12.84
CA SER A 21 -5.80 -16.18 -12.24
C SER A 21 -5.37 -17.56 -11.79
N ASP A 22 -5.87 -17.96 -10.61
CA ASP A 22 -5.71 -19.32 -10.06
C ASP A 22 -7.00 -20.17 -10.19
N GLY A 23 -8.01 -19.65 -10.92
CA GLY A 23 -9.33 -20.26 -11.09
C GLY A 23 -10.32 -19.94 -9.96
N ARG A 24 -9.85 -19.43 -8.82
CA ARG A 24 -10.66 -18.97 -7.69
C ARG A 24 -10.68 -17.44 -7.60
N CYS A 25 -9.56 -16.82 -7.79
CA CYS A 25 -9.38 -15.37 -7.78
C CYS A 25 -8.67 -14.92 -9.05
N ALA A 26 -8.77 -13.62 -9.36
CA ALA A 26 -8.01 -13.01 -10.44
C ALA A 26 -7.52 -11.62 -10.00
N VAL A 27 -6.27 -11.29 -10.35
CA VAL A 27 -5.70 -9.97 -10.14
C VAL A 27 -5.27 -9.36 -11.47
N GLU A 28 -5.56 -8.09 -11.68
CA GLU A 28 -5.09 -7.30 -12.80
C GLU A 28 -4.01 -6.33 -12.32
N LEU A 29 -2.88 -6.38 -12.99
CA LEU A 29 -1.67 -5.62 -12.65
C LEU A 29 -1.28 -4.72 -13.82
N LEU A 30 -0.69 -3.56 -13.51
CA LEU A 30 -0.19 -2.59 -14.47
C LEU A 30 1.32 -2.41 -14.33
N PRO A 31 2.07 -2.31 -15.45
CA PRO A 31 3.48 -1.91 -15.41
C PRO A 31 3.67 -0.47 -14.89
N TYR A 32 2.70 0.43 -15.08
CA TYR A 32 2.75 1.76 -14.50
C TYR A 32 2.49 1.68 -12.99
N GLY A 33 3.49 2.03 -12.21
CA GLY A 33 3.49 1.94 -10.75
C GLY A 33 3.57 0.52 -10.20
N ALA A 34 3.80 -0.52 -11.03
CA ALA A 34 3.65 -1.93 -10.63
C ALA A 34 2.35 -2.13 -9.83
N ALA A 35 1.23 -1.58 -10.33
CA ALA A 35 0.01 -1.36 -9.59
C ALA A 35 -0.99 -2.52 -9.70
N ILE A 36 -1.74 -2.76 -8.61
CA ILE A 36 -2.97 -3.57 -8.63
C ILE A 36 -4.10 -2.68 -9.16
N ARG A 37 -4.68 -3.03 -10.31
CA ARG A 37 -5.86 -2.35 -10.86
C ARG A 37 -7.16 -2.94 -10.35
N ALA A 38 -7.25 -4.26 -10.33
CA ALA A 38 -8.44 -4.98 -9.94
C ALA A 38 -8.07 -6.27 -9.21
N LEU A 39 -8.91 -6.69 -8.29
CA LEU A 39 -8.77 -7.97 -7.60
C LEU A 39 -10.15 -8.59 -7.45
N ARG A 40 -10.42 -9.62 -8.23
CA ARG A 40 -11.72 -10.30 -8.24
C ARG A 40 -11.68 -11.55 -7.37
N VAL A 41 -12.58 -11.60 -6.42
CA VAL A 41 -12.72 -12.71 -5.48
C VAL A 41 -14.21 -13.14 -5.40
N PRO A 42 -14.52 -14.42 -5.14
CA PRO A 42 -15.91 -14.86 -5.01
C PRO A 42 -16.53 -14.34 -3.72
N ASP A 43 -17.76 -13.85 -3.80
CA ASP A 43 -18.60 -13.57 -2.64
C ASP A 43 -19.22 -14.88 -2.09
N ARG A 44 -20.07 -14.78 -1.05
CA ARG A 44 -20.73 -15.97 -0.45
C ARG A 44 -21.67 -16.71 -1.39
N GLU A 45 -22.11 -16.06 -2.48
CA GLU A 45 -22.97 -16.63 -3.52
C GLU A 45 -22.17 -17.14 -4.72
N GLY A 46 -20.84 -17.01 -4.68
CA GLY A 46 -19.91 -17.42 -5.74
C GLY A 46 -19.80 -16.41 -6.88
N ARG A 47 -20.35 -15.19 -6.76
CA ARG A 47 -20.22 -14.13 -7.78
C ARG A 47 -18.85 -13.46 -7.62
N MET A 48 -18.14 -13.28 -8.73
CA MET A 48 -16.86 -12.61 -8.73
C MET A 48 -17.03 -11.11 -8.51
N THR A 49 -16.53 -10.61 -7.39
CA THR A 49 -16.60 -9.20 -6.98
C THR A 49 -15.22 -8.59 -7.08
N ASP A 50 -15.09 -7.46 -7.78
CA ASP A 50 -13.86 -6.67 -7.81
C ASP A 50 -13.78 -5.79 -6.57
N ILE A 51 -12.81 -6.06 -5.72
CA ILE A 51 -12.67 -5.49 -4.39
C ILE A 51 -11.59 -4.39 -4.29
N CYS A 52 -11.01 -3.93 -5.39
CA CYS A 52 -10.01 -2.86 -5.39
C CYS A 52 -10.48 -1.63 -6.15
N LEU A 53 -10.25 -0.44 -5.63
CA LEU A 53 -10.38 0.80 -6.40
C LEU A 53 -9.29 0.87 -7.48
N GLY A 54 -9.61 1.48 -8.63
CA GLY A 54 -8.69 1.64 -9.76
C GLY A 54 -9.30 2.51 -10.86
N TYR A 55 -8.59 2.62 -11.99
CA TYR A 55 -9.06 3.39 -13.14
C TYR A 55 -9.22 2.52 -14.40
N ASP A 56 -9.93 3.02 -15.41
CA ASP A 56 -10.18 2.32 -16.66
C ASP A 56 -9.11 2.56 -17.73
N ASP A 57 -8.22 3.51 -17.51
CA ASP A 57 -7.15 3.86 -18.44
C ASP A 57 -5.86 4.28 -17.73
N VAL A 58 -4.73 4.16 -18.42
CA VAL A 58 -3.41 4.48 -17.86
C VAL A 58 -3.20 5.98 -17.64
N GLU A 59 -3.86 6.83 -18.43
CA GLU A 59 -3.76 8.28 -18.30
C GLU A 59 -4.37 8.77 -16.99
N SER A 60 -5.47 8.15 -16.56
CA SER A 60 -6.08 8.42 -15.25
C SER A 60 -5.14 8.06 -14.10
N TYR A 61 -4.36 6.98 -14.20
CA TYR A 61 -3.31 6.66 -13.21
C TYR A 61 -2.23 7.74 -13.16
N ARG A 62 -1.88 8.33 -14.29
CA ARG A 62 -0.86 9.39 -14.38
C ARG A 62 -1.34 10.74 -13.83
N THR A 63 -2.60 11.10 -14.09
CA THR A 63 -3.10 12.47 -13.89
C THR A 63 -3.95 12.66 -12.63
N LEU A 64 -4.66 11.60 -12.17
CA LEU A 64 -5.58 11.68 -11.03
C LEU A 64 -4.95 11.22 -9.71
N ASP A 65 -3.67 11.22 -9.63
CA ASP A 65 -2.81 10.73 -8.55
C ASP A 65 -3.51 10.53 -7.18
N ALA A 66 -3.64 9.28 -6.78
CA ALA A 66 -4.08 8.85 -5.44
C ALA A 66 -3.37 7.56 -5.03
N CYS A 67 -2.28 7.21 -5.71
CA CYS A 67 -1.50 5.99 -5.49
C CYS A 67 -2.32 4.70 -5.62
N LEU A 68 -3.49 4.70 -6.33
CA LEU A 68 -4.41 3.56 -6.36
C LEU A 68 -3.68 2.27 -6.78
N GLY A 69 -3.55 1.33 -5.85
CA GLY A 69 -2.89 0.03 -6.06
C GLY A 69 -1.39 0.08 -6.31
N GLY A 70 -0.78 1.27 -6.35
CA GLY A 70 0.61 1.47 -6.73
C GLY A 70 1.62 0.92 -5.71
N THR A 71 2.77 0.51 -6.21
CA THR A 71 3.96 0.26 -5.38
C THR A 71 4.56 1.59 -4.95
N ILE A 72 4.68 1.78 -3.65
CA ILE A 72 5.22 2.99 -3.04
C ILE A 72 6.71 2.81 -2.73
N GLY A 73 7.50 3.81 -3.07
CA GLY A 73 8.93 3.92 -2.84
C GLY A 73 9.46 5.22 -3.48
N ARG A 74 10.76 5.57 -3.24
CA ARG A 74 11.80 4.79 -2.56
C ARG A 74 11.53 4.63 -1.05
N CYS A 75 10.82 5.59 -0.44
CA CYS A 75 10.42 5.52 0.96
C CYS A 75 8.91 5.74 1.08
N ALA A 76 8.20 4.71 1.53
CA ALA A 76 6.78 4.78 1.83
C ALA A 76 6.51 5.70 3.02
N ASN A 77 5.34 6.34 3.01
CA ASN A 77 4.88 7.29 4.01
C ASN A 77 5.84 8.50 4.14
N ARG A 78 5.94 9.15 5.31
CA ARG A 78 6.60 10.43 5.48
C ARG A 78 8.05 10.32 5.94
N ILE A 79 8.88 11.23 5.42
CA ILE A 79 10.18 11.62 5.98
C ILE A 79 10.03 13.08 6.42
N GLY A 80 10.07 13.32 7.72
CA GLY A 80 9.90 14.64 8.32
C GLY A 80 10.99 15.63 7.89
N GLY A 81 10.59 16.86 7.54
CA GLY A 81 11.49 17.91 7.07
C GLY A 81 12.20 17.58 5.75
N ALA A 82 11.72 16.56 5.00
CA ALA A 82 12.29 16.10 3.74
C ALA A 82 13.83 15.93 3.79
N GLN A 83 14.34 15.41 4.92
CA GLN A 83 15.77 15.16 5.09
C GLN A 83 16.03 14.00 6.06
N PHE A 84 17.20 13.40 5.92
CA PHE A 84 17.69 12.37 6.83
C PHE A 84 19.22 12.33 6.82
N THR A 85 19.81 11.69 7.84
CA THR A 85 21.27 11.56 7.96
C THR A 85 21.67 10.08 7.98
N ILE A 86 22.64 9.71 7.14
CA ILE A 86 23.29 8.39 7.15
C ILE A 86 24.78 8.63 7.40
N ASP A 87 25.33 8.03 8.46
CA ASP A 87 26.73 8.05 8.82
C ASP A 87 27.36 9.47 8.79
N GLY A 88 26.60 10.46 9.32
CA GLY A 88 27.03 11.87 9.41
C GLY A 88 26.80 12.70 8.14
N THR A 89 26.35 12.10 7.05
CA THR A 89 25.99 12.83 5.83
C THR A 89 24.50 13.08 5.78
N THR A 90 24.08 14.35 5.68
CA THR A 90 22.68 14.73 5.53
C THR A 90 22.28 14.75 4.06
N TYR A 91 21.18 14.09 3.76
CA TYR A 91 20.54 14.06 2.45
C TYR A 91 19.23 14.81 2.49
N HIS A 92 18.95 15.59 1.46
CA HIS A 92 17.69 16.29 1.25
C HIS A 92 16.93 15.60 0.13
N VAL A 93 15.69 15.22 0.40
CA VAL A 93 14.79 14.60 -0.57
C VAL A 93 13.69 15.59 -0.97
N THR A 94 12.96 15.29 -2.03
CA THR A 94 11.93 16.19 -2.54
C THR A 94 10.80 16.34 -1.54
N ALA A 95 10.53 17.57 -1.09
CA ALA A 95 9.37 17.93 -0.29
C ALA A 95 8.16 18.05 -1.22
N ASN A 96 7.17 17.16 -1.07
CA ASN A 96 5.95 17.13 -1.88
C ASN A 96 4.66 17.22 -1.04
N GLU A 97 4.81 17.27 0.30
CA GLU A 97 3.71 17.48 1.23
C GLU A 97 4.13 18.50 2.31
N GLY A 98 3.91 19.80 2.03
CA GLY A 98 4.43 20.87 2.87
C GLY A 98 5.95 20.79 2.97
N GLU A 99 6.50 20.65 4.20
CA GLU A 99 7.93 20.49 4.43
C GLU A 99 8.41 19.03 4.40
N ASN A 100 7.49 18.06 4.24
CA ASN A 100 7.79 16.64 4.31
C ASN A 100 7.93 16.02 2.93
N CYS A 101 8.66 14.90 2.87
CA CYS A 101 8.61 13.99 1.73
C CYS A 101 7.58 12.90 2.03
N LEU A 102 6.59 12.75 1.16
CA LEU A 102 5.58 11.69 1.21
C LEU A 102 5.75 10.73 0.03
N HIS A 103 5.71 9.43 0.29
CA HIS A 103 5.68 8.36 -0.71
C HIS A 103 6.82 8.41 -1.76
N GLY A 104 8.00 8.90 -1.34
CA GLY A 104 9.19 8.91 -2.19
C GLY A 104 9.33 10.15 -3.08
N GLY A 105 8.50 11.19 -2.89
CA GLY A 105 8.60 12.47 -3.59
C GLY A 105 7.53 12.67 -4.66
N VAL A 106 7.74 13.64 -5.55
CA VAL A 106 6.78 14.02 -6.60
C VAL A 106 6.65 12.90 -7.64
N GLU A 107 7.76 12.27 -8.00
CA GLU A 107 7.85 11.20 -8.99
C GLU A 107 8.22 9.87 -8.32
N GLY A 108 7.44 9.47 -7.30
CA GLY A 108 7.62 8.20 -6.59
C GLY A 108 7.42 6.97 -7.48
N PHE A 109 7.66 5.78 -6.93
CA PHE A 109 7.65 4.51 -7.68
C PHE A 109 6.30 4.17 -8.30
N HIS A 110 5.20 4.64 -7.72
CA HIS A 110 3.84 4.51 -8.26
C HIS A 110 3.61 5.28 -9.57
N LYS A 111 4.52 6.19 -9.94
CA LYS A 111 4.47 6.97 -11.19
C LYS A 111 5.49 6.49 -12.23
N LYS A 112 6.23 5.43 -11.95
CA LYS A 112 7.23 4.90 -12.87
C LYS A 112 6.65 3.81 -13.75
N LEU A 113 7.18 3.71 -14.96
CA LEU A 113 6.93 2.56 -15.82
C LEU A 113 7.98 1.49 -15.51
N TRP A 114 7.52 0.34 -15.05
CA TRP A 114 8.34 -0.80 -14.67
C TRP A 114 8.45 -1.79 -15.83
N ASP A 115 9.60 -2.41 -15.99
CA ASP A 115 9.72 -3.62 -16.79
C ASP A 115 9.08 -4.81 -16.06
N PHE A 116 8.64 -5.82 -16.78
CA PHE A 116 8.03 -7.00 -16.16
C PHE A 116 8.37 -8.32 -16.85
N THR A 117 8.29 -9.39 -16.09
CA THR A 117 8.36 -10.77 -16.58
C THR A 117 7.22 -11.57 -15.99
N CYS A 118 6.62 -12.44 -16.82
CA CYS A 118 5.54 -13.33 -16.41
C CYS A 118 6.07 -14.75 -16.17
N ALA A 119 5.55 -15.37 -15.11
CA ALA A 119 5.63 -16.81 -14.86
C ALA A 119 4.22 -17.40 -14.80
N GLU A 120 4.06 -18.68 -14.55
CA GLU A 120 2.76 -19.36 -14.59
C GLU A 120 1.71 -18.71 -13.67
N ASN A 121 2.10 -18.37 -12.44
CA ASN A 121 1.22 -17.81 -11.41
C ASN A 121 1.81 -16.54 -10.75
N ALA A 122 2.79 -15.90 -11.40
CA ALA A 122 3.46 -14.72 -10.86
C ALA A 122 3.84 -13.73 -11.95
N VAL A 123 3.90 -12.46 -11.57
CA VAL A 123 4.49 -11.36 -12.36
C VAL A 123 5.54 -10.71 -11.49
N THR A 124 6.75 -10.54 -12.03
CA THR A 124 7.81 -9.76 -11.38
C THR A 124 8.02 -8.47 -12.15
N PHE A 125 7.81 -7.35 -11.48
CA PHE A 125 8.14 -6.02 -11.96
C PHE A 125 9.54 -5.63 -11.50
N THR A 126 10.29 -4.93 -12.37
CA THR A 126 11.64 -4.45 -12.06
C THR A 126 11.76 -2.97 -12.39
N TYR A 127 12.39 -2.23 -11.49
CA TYR A 127 12.73 -0.83 -11.69
C TYR A 127 14.13 -0.55 -11.15
N THR A 128 14.90 0.26 -11.87
CA THR A 128 16.19 0.77 -11.39
C THR A 128 16.04 2.26 -11.11
N SER A 129 15.98 2.61 -9.84
CA SER A 129 15.94 3.99 -9.35
C SER A 129 17.37 4.55 -9.34
N PRO A 130 17.69 5.56 -10.16
CA PRO A 130 19.05 6.09 -10.26
C PRO A 130 19.50 6.82 -9.00
N ASP A 131 20.84 6.95 -8.83
CA ASP A 131 21.42 7.78 -7.78
C ASP A 131 20.91 9.22 -7.89
N GLY A 132 20.41 9.77 -6.79
CA GLY A 132 19.86 11.13 -6.72
C GLY A 132 18.40 11.26 -7.15
N GLU A 133 17.70 10.17 -7.53
CA GLU A 133 16.26 10.25 -7.81
C GLU A 133 15.51 10.75 -6.58
N GLU A 134 14.71 11.83 -6.75
CA GLU A 134 14.01 12.53 -5.66
C GLU A 134 14.91 12.93 -4.47
N GLY A 135 16.23 13.00 -4.68
CA GLY A 135 17.24 13.33 -3.68
C GLY A 135 17.80 12.14 -2.90
N PHE A 136 17.30 10.93 -3.12
CA PHE A 136 17.79 9.74 -2.43
C PHE A 136 19.17 9.29 -2.97
N PRO A 137 20.14 8.95 -2.09
CA PRO A 137 21.46 8.50 -2.52
C PRO A 137 21.46 7.07 -3.05
N GLY A 138 22.37 6.80 -3.97
CA GLY A 138 22.65 5.47 -4.52
C GLY A 138 21.62 4.97 -5.54
N THR A 139 22.12 4.25 -6.54
CA THR A 139 21.27 3.48 -7.44
C THR A 139 20.65 2.30 -6.67
N VAL A 140 19.33 2.12 -6.79
CA VAL A 140 18.62 0.99 -6.18
C VAL A 140 17.90 0.21 -7.26
N ARG A 141 18.21 -1.09 -7.36
CA ARG A 141 17.42 -2.03 -8.15
C ARG A 141 16.33 -2.65 -7.29
N VAL A 142 15.10 -2.55 -7.75
CA VAL A 142 13.90 -3.06 -7.05
C VAL A 142 13.20 -4.09 -7.91
N GLU A 143 12.78 -5.17 -7.26
CA GLU A 143 11.92 -6.21 -7.83
C GLU A 143 10.67 -6.34 -6.94
N VAL A 144 9.49 -6.32 -7.58
CA VAL A 144 8.20 -6.57 -6.91
C VAL A 144 7.53 -7.73 -7.60
N THR A 145 7.31 -8.82 -6.87
CA THR A 145 6.69 -10.04 -7.41
C THR A 145 5.30 -10.22 -6.82
N TYR A 146 4.30 -10.23 -7.68
CA TYR A 146 2.94 -10.60 -7.36
C TYR A 146 2.73 -12.06 -7.72
N ARG A 147 2.30 -12.87 -6.75
CA ARG A 147 1.98 -14.29 -6.93
C ARG A 147 0.56 -14.55 -6.47
N LEU A 148 -0.23 -15.21 -7.32
CA LEU A 148 -1.59 -15.61 -6.98
C LEU A 148 -1.71 -17.13 -7.00
N ALA A 149 -2.05 -17.72 -5.85
CA ALA A 149 -2.24 -19.14 -5.71
C ALA A 149 -3.21 -19.47 -4.57
N ASP A 150 -4.10 -20.40 -4.79
CA ASP A 150 -5.05 -20.93 -3.79
C ASP A 150 -5.85 -19.84 -3.05
N GLY A 151 -6.28 -18.80 -3.77
CA GLY A 151 -7.01 -17.65 -3.22
C GLY A 151 -6.15 -16.75 -2.35
N THR A 152 -4.82 -16.80 -2.51
CA THR A 152 -3.86 -15.97 -1.78
C THR A 152 -3.02 -15.15 -2.75
N LEU A 153 -3.06 -13.83 -2.60
CA LEU A 153 -2.15 -12.91 -3.28
C LEU A 153 -0.95 -12.65 -2.36
N THR A 154 0.25 -12.98 -2.83
CA THR A 154 1.51 -12.66 -2.17
C THR A 154 2.21 -11.54 -2.94
N ILE A 155 2.67 -10.51 -2.24
CA ILE A 155 3.53 -9.44 -2.77
C ILE A 155 4.88 -9.57 -2.11
N GLU A 156 5.91 -9.85 -2.91
CA GLU A 156 7.29 -9.98 -2.45
C GLU A 156 8.10 -8.82 -3.00
N TYR A 157 8.88 -8.17 -2.14
CA TYR A 157 9.78 -7.09 -2.53
C TYR A 157 11.21 -7.52 -2.31
N ARG A 158 12.07 -7.16 -3.27
CA ARG A 158 13.51 -7.30 -3.17
C ARG A 158 14.16 -6.02 -3.65
N ALA A 159 15.12 -5.52 -2.88
CA ALA A 159 15.90 -4.35 -3.28
C ALA A 159 17.38 -4.53 -2.95
N ALA A 160 18.23 -3.99 -3.82
CA ALA A 160 19.69 -3.92 -3.60
C ALA A 160 20.19 -2.52 -4.00
N ALA A 161 21.08 -1.96 -3.22
CA ALA A 161 21.60 -0.60 -3.39
C ALA A 161 23.12 -0.59 -3.62
N GLU A 162 23.58 0.35 -4.44
CA GLU A 162 25.01 0.58 -4.67
C GLU A 162 25.67 1.39 -3.54
N LYS A 163 24.88 2.20 -2.82
CA LYS A 163 25.29 3.00 -1.67
C LYS A 163 24.28 2.80 -0.55
N ASP A 164 24.67 3.10 0.68
CA ASP A 164 23.75 3.17 1.80
C ASP A 164 22.64 4.17 1.53
N THR A 165 21.40 3.74 1.65
CA THR A 165 20.21 4.56 1.31
C THR A 165 19.01 4.12 2.12
N VAL A 166 17.94 4.94 2.08
CA VAL A 166 16.64 4.57 2.66
C VAL A 166 15.81 3.80 1.65
N VAL A 167 15.31 2.63 2.05
CA VAL A 167 14.35 1.85 1.26
C VAL A 167 13.22 1.38 2.17
N ASN A 168 12.02 1.83 1.89
CA ASN A 168 10.78 1.41 2.56
C ASN A 168 9.71 1.24 1.49
N LEU A 169 9.28 0.01 1.23
CA LEU A 169 8.38 -0.32 0.14
C LEU A 169 7.04 -0.79 0.69
N THR A 170 5.95 -0.43 0.00
CA THR A 170 4.61 -0.95 0.30
C THR A 170 3.75 -0.96 -0.96
N ASN A 171 2.54 -1.53 -0.87
CA ASN A 171 1.50 -1.41 -1.90
C ASN A 171 0.32 -0.63 -1.35
N HIS A 172 -0.19 0.30 -2.13
CA HIS A 172 -1.27 1.21 -1.75
C HIS A 172 -2.63 0.78 -2.35
N ALA A 173 -2.95 -0.52 -2.25
CA ALA A 173 -4.26 -1.02 -2.66
C ALA A 173 -5.36 -0.50 -1.74
N TYR A 174 -6.42 0.05 -2.34
CA TYR A 174 -7.63 0.45 -1.63
C TYR A 174 -8.66 -0.68 -1.75
N PHE A 175 -8.83 -1.44 -0.69
CA PHE A 175 -9.78 -2.55 -0.64
C PHE A 175 -11.17 -2.06 -0.26
N ASN A 176 -12.18 -2.48 -1.03
CA ASN A 176 -13.58 -2.40 -0.67
C ASN A 176 -14.23 -3.78 -0.91
N LEU A 177 -14.37 -4.57 0.15
CA LEU A 177 -14.87 -5.94 0.05
C LEU A 177 -16.36 -6.03 -0.26
N GLY A 178 -17.06 -4.89 -0.32
CA GLY A 178 -18.41 -4.75 -0.83
C GLY A 178 -18.49 -4.71 -2.35
N GLY A 179 -17.35 -4.43 -3.01
CA GLY A 179 -17.21 -4.11 -4.43
C GLY A 179 -16.62 -2.71 -4.59
N HIS A 180 -15.77 -2.50 -5.62
CA HIS A 180 -15.11 -1.19 -5.83
C HIS A 180 -16.09 -0.02 -5.99
N ASP A 181 -17.32 -0.29 -6.39
CA ASP A 181 -18.41 0.68 -6.62
C ASP A 181 -19.48 0.69 -5.52
N SER A 182 -19.28 -0.03 -4.42
CA SER A 182 -20.27 -0.21 -3.36
C SER A 182 -20.40 0.99 -2.40
N GLY A 183 -19.61 2.05 -2.59
CA GLY A 183 -19.60 3.22 -1.73
C GLY A 183 -18.69 3.07 -0.50
N GLU A 184 -19.12 3.61 0.65
CA GLU A 184 -18.29 3.67 1.85
C GLU A 184 -18.06 2.31 2.53
N VAL A 185 -16.87 2.16 3.12
CA VAL A 185 -16.46 0.94 3.84
C VAL A 185 -16.94 0.88 5.29
N GLY A 186 -17.85 1.75 5.70
CA GLY A 186 -18.36 1.81 7.07
C GLY A 186 -18.88 0.48 7.61
N GLY A 187 -19.57 -0.28 6.77
CA GLY A 187 -20.09 -1.61 7.10
C GLY A 187 -19.04 -2.72 7.20
N HIS A 188 -17.78 -2.44 6.86
CA HIS A 188 -16.71 -3.43 7.01
C HIS A 188 -16.30 -3.59 8.48
N VAL A 189 -15.87 -4.79 8.82
CA VAL A 189 -15.39 -5.13 10.15
C VAL A 189 -13.90 -5.44 10.08
N LEU A 190 -13.12 -4.77 10.93
CA LEU A 190 -11.67 -4.87 10.95
C LEU A 190 -11.17 -5.36 12.31
N THR A 191 -10.14 -6.22 12.26
CA THR A 191 -9.33 -6.60 13.41
C THR A 191 -7.88 -6.35 13.06
N VAL A 192 -7.11 -5.70 13.97
CA VAL A 192 -5.66 -5.50 13.85
C VAL A 192 -5.00 -6.06 15.11
N ARG A 193 -4.07 -7.00 14.95
CA ARG A 193 -3.36 -7.64 16.05
C ARG A 193 -2.13 -6.83 16.44
N ALA A 194 -2.38 -5.65 17.00
CA ALA A 194 -1.34 -4.73 17.45
C ALA A 194 -1.75 -4.09 18.77
N ASP A 195 -0.83 -4.08 19.75
CA ASP A 195 -1.03 -3.44 21.05
C ASP A 195 -0.57 -1.98 21.05
N ARG A 196 0.16 -1.55 20.03
CA ARG A 196 0.77 -0.22 19.95
C ARG A 196 0.66 0.37 18.55
N TYR A 197 0.79 1.68 18.49
CA TYR A 197 0.86 2.46 17.28
C TYR A 197 1.95 3.55 17.40
N THR A 198 2.30 4.23 16.32
CA THR A 198 3.22 5.36 16.30
C THR A 198 2.42 6.66 16.33
N PRO A 199 2.40 7.42 17.45
CA PRO A 199 1.75 8.73 17.50
C PRO A 199 2.45 9.72 16.57
N THR A 200 1.65 10.59 15.95
CA THR A 200 2.12 11.62 15.03
C THR A 200 1.93 13.03 15.63
N ASP A 201 2.69 13.97 15.10
CA ASP A 201 2.46 15.41 15.32
C ASP A 201 1.34 15.95 14.40
N SER A 202 1.15 17.28 14.39
CA SER A 202 0.15 17.94 13.55
C SER A 202 0.42 17.86 12.04
N GLY A 203 1.62 17.48 11.63
CA GLY A 203 2.03 17.23 10.25
C GLY A 203 1.92 15.75 9.85
N ASN A 204 1.28 14.92 10.69
CA ASN A 204 1.20 13.46 10.52
C ASN A 204 2.58 12.76 10.47
N VAL A 205 3.61 13.38 11.04
CA VAL A 205 4.94 12.79 11.16
C VAL A 205 5.06 12.10 12.51
N PRO A 206 5.49 10.81 12.59
CA PRO A 206 5.69 10.13 13.86
C PRO A 206 6.67 10.84 14.78
N THR A 207 6.31 10.92 16.05
CA THR A 207 7.10 11.60 17.11
C THR A 207 8.29 10.78 17.61
N GLY A 208 8.49 9.56 17.09
CA GLY A 208 9.51 8.62 17.57
C GLY A 208 9.07 7.80 18.79
N MET A 209 7.83 7.93 19.22
CA MET A 209 7.25 7.20 20.37
C MET A 209 6.38 6.02 19.89
N LEU A 210 6.18 5.05 20.78
CA LEU A 210 5.18 3.99 20.64
C LEU A 210 4.15 4.15 21.76
N ALA A 211 2.87 4.24 21.41
CA ALA A 211 1.77 4.36 22.36
C ALA A 211 0.86 3.13 22.35
N SER A 212 0.20 2.85 23.47
CA SER A 212 -0.80 1.79 23.56
C SER A 212 -2.07 2.15 22.80
N VAL A 213 -2.66 1.18 22.10
CA VAL A 213 -3.99 1.33 21.51
C VAL A 213 -5.10 1.21 22.54
N GLU A 214 -4.82 0.59 23.70
CA GLU A 214 -5.81 0.27 24.74
C GLU A 214 -6.55 1.52 25.25
N GLY A 215 -7.89 1.43 25.27
CA GLY A 215 -8.75 2.54 25.70
C GLY A 215 -8.87 3.68 24.70
N THR A 216 -8.33 3.53 23.49
CA THR A 216 -8.42 4.52 22.42
C THR A 216 -9.33 4.04 21.27
N LEU A 217 -9.68 4.93 20.33
CA LEU A 217 -10.39 4.57 19.10
C LEU A 217 -9.52 3.75 18.14
N LEU A 218 -8.20 3.65 18.39
CA LEU A 218 -7.27 2.82 17.65
C LEU A 218 -7.24 1.37 18.15
N ASP A 219 -7.95 1.01 19.23
CA ASP A 219 -8.03 -0.37 19.70
C ASP A 219 -8.92 -1.22 18.76
N LEU A 220 -8.26 -1.91 17.84
CA LEU A 220 -8.84 -2.83 16.86
C LEU A 220 -8.46 -4.29 17.15
N ARG A 221 -8.00 -4.62 18.36
CA ARG A 221 -7.64 -5.98 18.76
C ARG A 221 -8.84 -6.93 18.77
N THR A 222 -10.05 -6.38 18.84
CA THR A 222 -11.32 -7.09 18.66
C THR A 222 -12.01 -6.63 17.39
N SER A 223 -12.84 -7.50 16.81
CA SER A 223 -13.61 -7.20 15.58
C SER A 223 -14.47 -5.95 15.76
N THR A 224 -14.19 -4.93 14.97
CA THR A 224 -14.78 -3.59 15.08
C THR A 224 -15.34 -3.13 13.74
N ALA A 225 -16.61 -2.71 13.71
CA ALA A 225 -17.19 -2.06 12.53
C ALA A 225 -16.60 -0.65 12.35
N LEU A 226 -16.25 -0.30 11.11
CA LEU A 226 -15.57 0.97 10.82
C LEU A 226 -16.49 2.18 10.90
N GLU A 227 -17.80 2.00 10.71
CA GLU A 227 -18.82 3.07 10.61
C GLU A 227 -18.71 4.13 11.70
N SER A 228 -18.57 3.71 12.96
CA SER A 228 -18.53 4.63 14.11
C SER A 228 -17.27 5.50 14.17
N ARG A 229 -16.29 5.29 13.27
CA ARG A 229 -15.00 6.00 13.28
C ARG A 229 -14.71 6.81 12.04
N LEU A 230 -15.37 6.47 10.90
CA LEU A 230 -15.05 7.12 9.63
C LEU A 230 -15.41 8.61 9.61
N HIS A 231 -16.48 9.01 10.30
CA HIS A 231 -16.98 10.39 10.31
C HIS A 231 -17.00 11.03 11.71
N ASP A 232 -16.37 10.38 12.70
CA ASP A 232 -16.26 10.96 14.04
C ASP A 232 -15.33 12.16 14.02
N GLY A 233 -15.88 13.37 14.16
CA GLY A 233 -15.12 14.62 14.15
C GLY A 233 -14.07 14.71 15.27
N ALA A 234 -14.24 13.96 16.37
CA ALA A 234 -13.23 13.85 17.43
C ALA A 234 -12.09 12.89 17.09
N PHE A 235 -12.27 12.04 16.06
CA PHE A 235 -11.28 11.09 15.60
C PHE A 235 -10.71 11.53 14.25
N ASN A 236 -9.45 11.92 14.24
CA ASN A 236 -8.72 12.37 13.04
C ASN A 236 -9.48 13.41 12.20
N GLY A 237 -10.24 14.30 12.86
CA GLY A 237 -11.04 15.33 12.19
C GLY A 237 -12.16 14.79 11.29
N GLY A 238 -12.67 13.58 11.56
CA GLY A 238 -13.72 12.93 10.77
C GLY A 238 -13.21 12.26 9.50
N ARG A 239 -11.90 11.97 9.42
CA ARG A 239 -11.25 11.34 8.27
C ARG A 239 -10.93 9.86 8.45
N GLY A 240 -11.43 9.25 9.54
CA GLY A 240 -11.20 7.85 9.84
C GLY A 240 -9.73 7.56 10.18
N TYR A 241 -9.28 6.37 9.81
CA TYR A 241 -7.92 5.94 10.13
C TYR A 241 -6.90 6.49 9.12
N ASP A 242 -5.75 6.90 9.65
CA ASP A 242 -4.50 7.20 8.94
C ASP A 242 -3.35 7.02 9.95
N HIS A 243 -3.15 5.77 10.40
CA HIS A 243 -2.30 5.47 11.55
C HIS A 243 -1.44 4.24 11.31
N ASN A 244 -0.17 4.30 11.72
CA ASN A 244 0.73 3.17 11.65
C ASN A 244 0.65 2.32 12.93
N TYR A 245 0.29 1.04 12.77
CA TYR A 245 0.26 0.03 13.84
C TYR A 245 1.59 -0.72 13.92
N VAL A 246 1.98 -1.08 15.15
CA VAL A 246 3.18 -1.86 15.43
C VAL A 246 2.82 -3.34 15.39
N LEU A 247 3.32 -4.05 14.41
CA LEU A 247 3.08 -5.47 14.19
C LEU A 247 4.22 -6.33 14.77
N SER A 248 3.95 -7.61 14.97
CA SER A 248 5.00 -8.58 15.35
C SER A 248 5.82 -9.07 14.17
N GLY A 249 5.31 -8.91 12.93
CA GLY A 249 5.89 -9.50 11.72
C GLY A 249 5.81 -11.03 11.68
N GLY A 250 6.25 -11.61 10.56
CA GLY A 250 6.31 -13.07 10.37
C GLY A 250 4.99 -13.70 9.92
N GLU A 251 4.85 -15.00 10.09
CA GLU A 251 3.71 -15.78 9.56
C GLU A 251 2.42 -15.64 10.39
N GLN A 252 2.43 -14.85 11.44
CA GLN A 252 1.25 -14.65 12.27
C GLN A 252 0.25 -13.72 11.58
N LEU A 253 -1.05 -14.01 11.77
CA LEU A 253 -2.12 -13.13 11.32
C LEU A 253 -1.96 -11.74 11.92
N ALA A 254 -1.75 -10.73 11.07
CA ALA A 254 -1.58 -9.34 11.49
C ALA A 254 -2.90 -8.56 11.47
N SER A 255 -3.74 -8.79 10.45
CA SER A 255 -5.03 -8.10 10.30
C SER A 255 -6.04 -8.97 9.58
N GLU A 256 -7.32 -8.74 9.84
CA GLU A 256 -8.43 -9.34 9.13
C GLU A 256 -9.51 -8.29 8.88
N LEU A 257 -9.88 -8.15 7.60
CA LEU A 257 -10.97 -7.28 7.13
C LEU A 257 -12.06 -8.16 6.53
N TRP A 258 -13.33 -7.91 6.83
CA TRP A 258 -14.44 -8.60 6.18
C TRP A 258 -15.65 -7.68 5.98
N CYS A 259 -16.43 -7.98 4.95
CA CYS A 259 -17.66 -7.27 4.63
C CYS A 259 -18.88 -8.18 4.89
N PRO A 260 -19.73 -7.84 5.87
CA PRO A 260 -20.94 -8.63 6.17
C PRO A 260 -21.90 -8.77 4.98
N ALA A 261 -21.97 -7.76 4.12
CA ALA A 261 -22.88 -7.75 2.97
C ALA A 261 -22.55 -8.82 1.93
N THR A 262 -21.28 -8.97 1.57
CA THR A 262 -20.79 -9.92 0.55
C THR A 262 -20.30 -11.23 1.17
N GLY A 263 -19.96 -11.23 2.46
CA GLY A 263 -19.26 -12.31 3.14
C GLY A 263 -17.79 -12.44 2.78
N ILE A 264 -17.27 -11.58 1.89
CA ILE A 264 -15.84 -11.57 1.51
C ILE A 264 -15.01 -11.17 2.72
N ALA A 265 -13.96 -11.93 2.97
CA ALA A 265 -12.98 -11.69 4.02
C ALA A 265 -11.56 -11.76 3.47
N LEU A 266 -10.67 -10.94 4.04
CA LEU A 266 -9.26 -10.83 3.75
C LEU A 266 -8.48 -11.02 5.04
N ALA A 267 -7.57 -12.00 5.08
CA ALA A 267 -6.61 -12.20 6.16
C ALA A 267 -5.21 -11.84 5.68
N MET A 268 -4.53 -10.94 6.40
CA MET A 268 -3.20 -10.44 6.05
C MET A 268 -2.15 -10.98 7.01
N THR A 269 -1.03 -11.45 6.43
CA THR A 269 0.23 -11.73 7.15
C THR A 269 1.37 -10.99 6.46
N THR A 270 2.42 -10.63 7.19
CA THR A 270 3.54 -9.85 6.64
C THR A 270 4.81 -10.05 7.42
N SER A 271 5.95 -9.91 6.73
CA SER A 271 7.27 -9.87 7.37
C SER A 271 7.55 -8.53 8.07
N MET A 272 6.72 -7.51 7.82
CA MET A 272 6.98 -6.14 8.27
C MET A 272 6.51 -5.91 9.71
N GLU A 273 7.22 -5.02 10.39
CA GLU A 273 6.92 -4.60 11.77
C GLU A 273 5.89 -3.46 11.85
N GLY A 274 5.52 -2.84 10.73
CA GLY A 274 4.54 -1.78 10.66
C GLY A 274 3.45 -2.02 9.62
N MET A 275 2.29 -1.43 9.86
CA MET A 275 1.19 -1.35 8.90
C MET A 275 0.50 -0.01 9.05
N GLN A 276 0.53 0.81 8.01
CA GLN A 276 -0.37 1.96 7.91
C GLN A 276 -1.76 1.45 7.58
N LEU A 277 -2.71 1.76 8.46
CA LEU A 277 -4.14 1.62 8.22
C LEU A 277 -4.66 2.97 7.74
N TYR A 278 -5.16 3.02 6.51
CA TYR A 278 -5.74 4.22 5.95
C TYR A 278 -7.13 3.92 5.38
N THR A 279 -8.12 4.73 5.71
CA THR A 279 -9.52 4.53 5.29
C THR A 279 -9.97 5.58 4.27
N ALA A 280 -9.08 5.95 3.35
CA ALA A 280 -9.35 6.86 2.24
C ALA A 280 -9.90 8.24 2.64
N GLY A 281 -9.65 8.72 3.87
CA GLY A 281 -10.22 9.97 4.36
C GLY A 281 -9.76 11.25 3.63
N TRP A 282 -8.68 11.16 2.85
CA TRP A 282 -8.16 12.25 2.01
C TRP A 282 -8.44 12.04 0.52
N LEU A 283 -9.10 10.94 0.14
CA LEU A 283 -9.42 10.65 -1.25
C LEU A 283 -10.45 11.66 -1.74
N THR A 284 -10.05 12.54 -2.65
CA THR A 284 -10.97 13.49 -3.28
C THR A 284 -11.83 12.78 -4.32
N GLU A 285 -13.03 13.32 -4.58
CA GLU A 285 -13.96 12.78 -5.57
C GLU A 285 -13.32 12.65 -6.96
N ARG A 286 -13.46 11.47 -7.58
CA ARG A 286 -12.90 11.14 -8.89
C ARG A 286 -13.64 10.00 -9.56
N VAL A 287 -13.65 10.00 -10.89
CA VAL A 287 -14.20 8.90 -11.67
C VAL A 287 -13.19 7.74 -11.69
N GLY A 288 -13.64 6.58 -11.27
CA GLY A 288 -12.90 5.33 -11.26
C GLY A 288 -13.38 4.35 -12.34
N LYS A 289 -13.18 3.05 -12.09
CA LYS A 289 -13.58 1.97 -12.99
C LYS A 289 -15.09 1.97 -13.24
N ASP A 290 -15.47 1.60 -14.48
CA ASP A 290 -16.86 1.41 -14.88
C ASP A 290 -17.75 2.65 -14.62
N GLY A 291 -17.13 3.84 -14.57
CA GLY A 291 -17.81 5.10 -14.26
C GLY A 291 -18.20 5.29 -12.80
N ALA A 292 -17.76 4.41 -11.88
CA ALA A 292 -17.96 4.59 -10.44
C ALA A 292 -17.28 5.87 -9.95
N VAL A 293 -17.92 6.59 -9.02
CA VAL A 293 -17.34 7.78 -8.41
C VAL A 293 -16.74 7.38 -7.05
N TYR A 294 -15.41 7.49 -6.97
CA TYR A 294 -14.69 7.26 -5.71
C TYR A 294 -14.55 8.56 -4.92
N GLY A 295 -14.56 8.44 -3.59
CA GLY A 295 -14.43 9.55 -2.67
C GLY A 295 -13.97 9.11 -1.28
N PRO A 296 -14.06 9.99 -0.28
CA PRO A 296 -13.66 9.67 1.09
C PRO A 296 -14.36 8.43 1.64
N ALA A 297 -13.67 7.70 2.52
CA ALA A 297 -14.17 6.52 3.21
C ALA A 297 -14.61 5.34 2.30
N GLN A 298 -14.19 5.30 1.03
CA GLN A 298 -14.59 4.24 0.09
C GLN A 298 -13.57 3.12 -0.07
N GLY A 299 -12.46 3.16 0.65
CA GLY A 299 -11.43 2.12 0.60
C GLY A 299 -10.69 1.96 1.91
N VAL A 300 -10.15 0.77 2.14
CA VAL A 300 -9.25 0.45 3.26
C VAL A 300 -7.90 0.07 2.68
N CYS A 301 -6.84 0.80 3.05
CA CYS A 301 -5.46 0.47 2.73
C CYS A 301 -4.80 -0.20 3.93
N LEU A 302 -4.09 -1.29 3.68
CA LEU A 302 -3.31 -2.06 4.66
C LEU A 302 -1.86 -2.09 4.17
N GLU A 303 -1.14 -0.98 4.38
CA GLU A 303 0.17 -0.73 3.83
C GLU A 303 1.26 -1.22 4.79
N THR A 304 1.75 -2.42 4.57
CA THR A 304 2.80 -3.03 5.39
C THR A 304 4.16 -2.44 5.02
N GLN A 305 4.90 -1.92 6.02
CA GLN A 305 6.06 -1.09 5.79
C GLN A 305 6.95 -0.99 7.05
N HIS A 306 8.14 -0.42 6.93
CA HIS A 306 8.84 0.18 8.07
C HIS A 306 8.02 1.33 8.64
N PHE A 307 8.19 1.65 9.93
CA PHE A 307 7.47 2.78 10.52
C PHE A 307 7.76 4.08 9.75
N PRO A 308 6.75 4.94 9.53
CA PRO A 308 6.95 6.24 8.91
C PRO A 308 8.01 7.04 9.69
N ASN A 309 8.82 7.81 8.99
CA ASN A 309 9.92 8.63 9.52
C ASN A 309 11.00 7.84 10.31
N ALA A 310 11.05 6.51 10.16
CA ALA A 310 11.95 5.67 10.96
C ALA A 310 13.44 6.05 10.77
N VAL A 311 13.82 6.55 9.61
CA VAL A 311 15.19 7.02 9.35
C VAL A 311 15.63 8.16 10.29
N ASN A 312 14.68 8.96 10.78
CA ASN A 312 14.91 10.07 11.70
C ASN A 312 14.58 9.71 13.17
N CYS A 313 14.14 8.49 13.43
CA CYS A 313 13.72 8.04 14.76
C CYS A 313 14.62 6.87 15.22
N PRO A 314 15.72 7.12 15.95
CA PRO A 314 16.66 6.06 16.34
C PRO A 314 16.06 4.92 17.20
N ALA A 315 14.90 5.16 17.81
CA ALA A 315 14.17 4.14 18.59
C ALA A 315 13.37 3.18 17.70
N PHE A 316 13.21 3.48 16.40
CA PHE A 316 12.49 2.65 15.44
C PHE A 316 13.46 1.70 14.70
N PRO A 317 12.98 0.57 14.18
CA PRO A 317 13.75 -0.24 13.26
C PRO A 317 14.22 0.58 12.06
N SER A 318 15.48 0.45 11.68
CA SER A 318 16.09 1.26 10.64
C SER A 318 15.63 0.83 9.25
N PRO A 319 15.18 1.78 8.39
CA PRO A 319 14.88 1.51 6.98
C PRO A 319 16.10 1.65 6.07
N ILE A 320 17.30 1.78 6.63
CA ILE A 320 18.54 1.95 5.86
C ILE A 320 18.94 0.61 5.27
N LEU A 321 18.99 0.54 3.94
CA LEU A 321 19.58 -0.55 3.19
C LEU A 321 21.07 -0.23 2.97
N ARG A 322 21.94 -1.06 3.51
CA ARG A 322 23.40 -0.90 3.35
C ARG A 322 23.84 -1.42 1.98
N SER A 323 24.87 -0.80 1.43
CA SER A 323 25.50 -1.24 0.19
C SER A 323 25.96 -2.70 0.32
N GLY A 324 25.62 -3.51 -0.69
CA GLY A 324 25.91 -4.95 -0.70
C GLY A 324 24.89 -5.82 0.02
N GLU A 325 23.96 -5.23 0.77
CA GLU A 325 22.84 -5.96 1.35
C GLU A 325 21.67 -6.09 0.38
N THR A 326 20.78 -7.04 0.66
CA THR A 326 19.52 -7.22 -0.07
C THR A 326 18.37 -7.17 0.91
N LEU A 327 17.49 -6.17 0.72
CA LEU A 327 16.19 -6.15 1.38
C LEU A 327 15.33 -7.28 0.81
N ARG A 328 14.62 -7.96 1.71
CA ARG A 328 13.58 -8.93 1.38
C ARG A 328 12.43 -8.74 2.34
N GLN A 329 11.24 -8.45 1.80
CA GLN A 329 10.02 -8.34 2.57
C GLN A 329 8.86 -8.92 1.77
N TRP A 330 7.79 -9.32 2.46
CA TRP A 330 6.61 -9.89 1.83
C TRP A 330 5.35 -9.57 2.63
N THR A 331 4.23 -9.58 1.92
CA THR A 331 2.87 -9.51 2.49
C THR A 331 1.98 -10.47 1.74
N THR A 332 1.12 -11.19 2.46
CA THR A 332 0.11 -12.06 1.88
C THR A 332 -1.29 -11.58 2.23
N PHE A 333 -2.18 -11.66 1.26
CA PHE A 333 -3.60 -11.42 1.41
C PHE A 333 -4.34 -12.70 1.01
N ARG A 334 -4.88 -13.43 1.99
CA ARG A 334 -5.68 -14.63 1.75
C ARG A 334 -7.16 -14.26 1.74
N PHE A 335 -7.85 -14.59 0.65
CA PHE A 335 -9.26 -14.30 0.46
C PHE A 335 -10.11 -15.54 0.73
N PHE A 336 -11.22 -15.34 1.44
CA PHE A 336 -12.19 -16.39 1.77
C PHE A 336 -13.56 -15.77 2.04
N THR A 337 -14.59 -16.61 2.24
CA THR A 337 -15.94 -16.16 2.58
C THR A 337 -16.34 -16.60 3.98
N ARG A 338 -17.15 -15.79 4.65
CA ARG A 338 -17.78 -16.03 5.95
C ARG A 338 -19.29 -16.11 5.85
#